data_033915787df8c5655deef11b296edb6c
#
_entry.id   033915787df8c5655deef11b296edb6c
#
_cell.length_a   1.000
_cell.length_b   1.000
_cell.length_c   1.000
_cell.angle_alpha   90.00
_cell.angle_beta   90.00
_cell.angle_gamma   90.00
#
_symmetry.space_group_name_H-M   'P 1'
#
loop_
_entity.id
_entity.type
_entity.pdbx_description
1 polymer ?
#
loop_
_entity_poly.entity_id
_entity_poly.type
_entity_poly.pdbx_seq_one_letter_code
_entity_poly.pdbx_strand_id
1 'polypeptide(L)'
;MTVESMFIDSGVVVAGKLVLAGWTVADGDPVAIRLETADGRVGEAAVECCVRFDRADVAAMYGRQSIDVGYVIGVAIEPFAGLDLFESRLTLTVLGAAGNTVHSQPFAVAKLVVGPDGVAADQRWPIELIVDHGLFAPEIARAVRWGVNGGAAVETAQVFLDSWAPVGNGLILSGWIENAGARQVVILTDTLDAVRVSADLAIFDRPDVAEAMQRRGSVVETTHHGFLTTMPLVDRATRRLFVLADRGGTATPLGALALRDDRVDSVENALNNFATYFGGTALPAPATMLRHAGPLLTARSAHAVTHEVIRLYEVSEPPRLSVIIPLYARPFLLRAILANQSAYPAGTEFIYVSDDPRQHLFVRNYLQDRRSLIDRPTTLVINGGNYGFSVANAIGVSVSRAPLLLFQNSDVWIEDGQALTVAAADLDQGRFGIVGFRLLYEDDTLQHDGMVLRRGRHVHDLFAAEHPGKGLPPVPVDPDEPMTIAVPAVTGAMMMIARDWYETLGGFDPGYVRGDFEDADLCMRSVAGGRPIGLVRSGGMRHLERQSLVLSGGEALRSAITYLNCIRFNTRWQQELAA
;
A
#
# COMPACT_ATOMS: atom_id res chain seq x y z
N MET A 1 41.68 -36.05 -8.97
CA MET A 1 40.37 -36.00 -8.30
C MET A 1 40.56 -35.08 -7.11
N THR A 2 40.06 -33.86 -7.19
CA THR A 2 39.95 -32.95 -6.02
C THR A 2 38.96 -33.64 -5.08
N VAL A 3 39.43 -34.06 -3.91
CA VAL A 3 38.60 -34.64 -2.86
C VAL A 3 37.65 -33.50 -2.40
N GLU A 4 36.36 -33.64 -2.68
CA GLU A 4 35.38 -32.73 -2.10
C GLU A 4 35.50 -32.82 -0.59
N SER A 5 35.84 -31.68 0.04
CA SER A 5 36.06 -31.62 1.48
C SER A 5 34.78 -31.24 2.26
N MET A 6 33.71 -30.92 1.54
CA MET A 6 32.46 -30.47 2.08
C MET A 6 31.31 -30.73 1.10
N PHE A 7 30.08 -30.96 1.60
CA PHE A 7 28.88 -31.12 0.79
C PHE A 7 27.63 -30.72 1.59
N ILE A 8 26.66 -30.12 0.92
CA ILE A 8 25.35 -29.81 1.47
C ILE A 8 24.32 -30.81 0.93
N ASP A 9 23.76 -31.63 1.81
CA ASP A 9 22.82 -32.69 1.47
C ASP A 9 21.41 -32.13 1.21
N SER A 10 21.00 -31.14 2.01
CA SER A 10 19.64 -30.58 1.94
C SER A 10 19.58 -29.14 2.45
N GLY A 11 18.51 -28.45 2.06
CA GLY A 11 18.19 -27.13 2.59
C GLY A 11 16.70 -26.84 2.54
N VAL A 12 16.19 -26.27 3.62
CA VAL A 12 14.78 -25.89 3.79
C VAL A 12 14.67 -24.49 4.38
N VAL A 13 13.59 -23.79 4.07
CA VAL A 13 13.27 -22.53 4.71
C VAL A 13 12.24 -22.75 5.81
N VAL A 14 12.49 -22.17 6.98
CA VAL A 14 11.59 -22.22 8.11
C VAL A 14 11.71 -20.96 8.96
N ALA A 15 10.58 -20.34 9.28
CA ALA A 15 10.49 -19.15 10.14
C ALA A 15 11.48 -18.03 9.78
N GLY A 16 11.62 -17.73 8.48
CA GLY A 16 12.53 -16.69 7.97
C GLY A 16 14.00 -17.05 8.03
N LYS A 17 14.34 -18.33 8.20
CA LYS A 17 15.71 -18.85 8.18
C LYS A 17 15.87 -19.92 7.11
N LEU A 18 17.00 -19.91 6.40
CA LEU A 18 17.44 -21.01 5.57
C LEU A 18 18.27 -21.98 6.43
N VAL A 19 17.78 -23.20 6.59
CA VAL A 19 18.43 -24.28 7.35
C VAL A 19 19.06 -25.24 6.35
N LEU A 20 20.36 -25.45 6.44
CA LEU A 20 21.14 -26.30 5.56
C LEU A 20 21.78 -27.43 6.37
N ALA A 21 21.67 -28.65 5.89
CA ALA A 21 22.31 -29.82 6.48
C ALA A 21 23.32 -30.44 5.52
N GLY A 22 24.47 -30.86 6.03
CA GLY A 22 25.53 -31.42 5.24
C GLY A 22 26.65 -32.00 6.06
N TRP A 23 27.81 -32.17 5.45
CA TRP A 23 29.02 -32.68 6.10
C TRP A 23 30.30 -31.96 5.58
N THR A 24 31.32 -31.94 6.41
CA THR A 24 32.63 -31.42 6.03
C THR A 24 33.76 -32.23 6.68
N VAL A 25 34.83 -32.46 5.95
CA VAL A 25 36.08 -32.98 6.48
C VAL A 25 37.18 -31.92 6.52
N ALA A 26 36.84 -30.66 6.17
CA ALA A 26 37.73 -29.52 6.30
C ALA A 26 37.74 -29.01 7.75
N ASP A 27 38.84 -28.38 8.14
CA ASP A 27 38.96 -27.75 9.44
C ASP A 27 38.22 -26.41 9.43
N GLY A 28 37.42 -26.16 10.51
CA GLY A 28 36.66 -24.92 10.74
C GLY A 28 35.21 -25.00 10.31
N ASP A 29 34.40 -24.08 10.91
CA ASP A 29 32.98 -23.95 10.64
C ASP A 29 32.74 -22.98 9.48
N PRO A 30 31.64 -23.17 8.71
CA PRO A 30 31.16 -22.19 7.75
C PRO A 30 30.86 -20.84 8.43
N VAL A 31 31.23 -19.73 7.81
CA VAL A 31 30.95 -18.38 8.34
C VAL A 31 29.91 -17.62 7.54
N ALA A 32 29.78 -17.92 6.24
CA ALA A 32 28.74 -17.32 5.41
C ALA A 32 28.32 -18.25 4.27
N ILE A 33 27.13 -18.02 3.77
CA ILE A 33 26.53 -18.71 2.63
C ILE A 33 26.22 -17.67 1.55
N ARG A 34 26.61 -17.98 0.31
CA ARG A 34 26.26 -17.22 -0.88
C ARG A 34 25.40 -18.08 -1.80
N LEU A 35 24.28 -17.50 -2.27
CA LEU A 35 23.44 -18.08 -3.31
C LEU A 35 23.49 -17.21 -4.55
N GLU A 36 23.64 -17.85 -5.70
CA GLU A 36 23.67 -17.19 -7.00
C GLU A 36 22.70 -17.87 -7.96
N THR A 37 21.90 -17.07 -8.66
CA THR A 37 20.98 -17.54 -9.71
C THR A 37 21.69 -17.65 -11.06
N ALA A 38 21.10 -18.39 -11.99
CA ALA A 38 21.65 -18.56 -13.33
C ALA A 38 21.77 -17.24 -14.14
N ASP A 39 20.98 -16.23 -13.78
CA ASP A 39 21.03 -14.88 -14.38
C ASP A 39 21.98 -13.92 -13.63
N GLY A 40 22.77 -14.44 -12.68
CA GLY A 40 23.85 -13.72 -12.00
C GLY A 40 23.42 -12.86 -10.81
N ARG A 41 22.16 -12.99 -10.32
CA ARG A 41 21.77 -12.35 -9.06
C ARG A 41 22.37 -13.09 -7.88
N VAL A 42 22.88 -12.36 -6.91
CA VAL A 42 23.62 -12.91 -5.76
C VAL A 42 23.04 -12.40 -4.47
N GLY A 43 22.89 -13.30 -3.49
CA GLY A 43 22.64 -12.99 -2.08
C GLY A 43 23.68 -13.67 -1.21
N GLU A 44 24.08 -13.03 -0.10
CA GLU A 44 25.04 -13.57 0.85
C GLU A 44 24.60 -13.30 2.28
N ALA A 45 24.63 -14.32 3.14
CA ALA A 45 24.25 -14.24 4.54
C ALA A 45 25.31 -14.88 5.44
N ALA A 46 25.55 -14.24 6.60
CA ALA A 46 26.39 -14.83 7.63
C ALA A 46 25.71 -16.03 8.29
N VAL A 47 26.48 -17.01 8.71
CA VAL A 47 26.00 -18.15 9.49
C VAL A 47 25.69 -17.67 10.90
N GLU A 48 24.44 -17.83 11.34
CA GLU A 48 23.97 -17.44 12.66
C GLU A 48 24.11 -18.55 13.70
N CYS A 49 23.99 -19.80 13.24
CA CYS A 49 24.08 -20.99 14.06
C CYS A 49 24.70 -22.14 13.26
N CYS A 50 25.62 -22.86 13.87
CA CYS A 50 26.21 -24.08 13.31
C CYS A 50 26.23 -25.15 14.38
N VAL A 51 25.62 -26.29 14.11
CA VAL A 51 25.55 -27.44 15.02
C VAL A 51 26.23 -28.64 14.36
N ARG A 52 27.19 -29.23 15.05
CA ARG A 52 27.89 -30.44 14.63
C ARG A 52 27.14 -31.69 15.08
N PHE A 53 27.22 -32.73 14.26
CA PHE A 53 26.67 -34.05 14.60
C PHE A 53 27.46 -35.18 13.95
N ASP A 54 27.29 -36.39 14.49
CA ASP A 54 28.04 -37.57 14.07
C ASP A 54 27.59 -38.09 12.71
N ARG A 55 28.56 -38.27 11.79
CA ARG A 55 28.39 -38.87 10.45
C ARG A 55 29.47 -39.93 10.26
N ALA A 56 29.31 -41.05 10.96
CA ALA A 56 30.27 -42.16 10.92
C ALA A 56 30.48 -42.73 9.51
N ASP A 57 29.46 -42.71 8.66
CA ASP A 57 29.51 -43.09 7.25
C ASP A 57 30.50 -42.23 6.44
N VAL A 58 30.39 -40.90 6.61
CA VAL A 58 31.28 -39.93 5.94
C VAL A 58 32.70 -40.02 6.52
N ALA A 59 32.83 -40.06 7.84
CA ALA A 59 34.11 -40.14 8.52
C ALA A 59 34.89 -41.38 8.06
N ALA A 60 34.24 -42.53 7.95
CA ALA A 60 34.85 -43.78 7.45
C ALA A 60 35.28 -43.66 5.98
N MET A 61 34.49 -43.03 5.11
CA MET A 61 34.79 -42.83 3.69
C MET A 61 36.07 -42.02 3.50
N TYR A 62 36.30 -41.01 4.36
CA TYR A 62 37.47 -40.13 4.27
C TYR A 62 38.60 -40.48 5.25
N GLY A 63 38.52 -41.61 5.94
CA GLY A 63 39.54 -42.07 6.88
C GLY A 63 39.75 -41.17 8.08
N ARG A 64 38.73 -40.46 8.54
CA ARG A 64 38.78 -39.57 9.71
C ARG A 64 38.64 -40.38 11.00
N GLN A 65 39.36 -39.96 12.05
CA GLN A 65 39.21 -40.54 13.40
C GLN A 65 37.98 -39.96 14.13
N SER A 66 37.68 -38.67 13.92
CA SER A 66 36.47 -38.04 14.46
C SER A 66 35.30 -38.33 13.53
N ILE A 67 34.15 -38.71 14.11
CA ILE A 67 32.90 -38.92 13.42
C ILE A 67 32.03 -37.65 13.38
N ASP A 68 32.41 -36.58 14.11
CA ASP A 68 31.72 -35.28 14.20
C ASP A 68 32.01 -34.45 12.94
N VAL A 69 31.60 -34.95 11.78
CA VAL A 69 31.79 -34.33 10.45
C VAL A 69 30.50 -33.84 9.83
N GLY A 70 29.34 -34.18 10.42
CA GLY A 70 28.06 -33.62 10.02
C GLY A 70 27.86 -32.21 10.57
N TYR A 71 27.08 -31.38 9.89
CA TYR A 71 26.67 -30.08 10.41
C TYR A 71 25.28 -29.68 9.93
N VAL A 72 24.59 -28.87 10.75
CA VAL A 72 23.41 -28.10 10.38
C VAL A 72 23.70 -26.63 10.65
N ILE A 73 23.47 -25.79 9.65
CA ILE A 73 23.66 -24.35 9.77
C ILE A 73 22.35 -23.61 9.51
N GLY A 74 22.18 -22.49 10.19
CA GLY A 74 21.07 -21.57 10.00
C GLY A 74 21.58 -20.19 9.60
N VAL A 75 20.96 -19.61 8.58
CA VAL A 75 21.24 -18.25 8.10
C VAL A 75 19.95 -17.47 7.93
N ALA A 76 20.00 -16.14 8.08
CA ALA A 76 18.88 -15.27 7.79
C ALA A 76 18.50 -15.33 6.30
N ILE A 77 17.20 -15.19 5.99
CA ILE A 77 16.71 -15.26 4.61
C ILE A 77 16.65 -13.88 3.94
N GLU A 78 16.58 -12.79 4.70
CA GLU A 78 16.44 -11.43 4.16
C GLU A 78 17.50 -11.07 3.11
N PRO A 79 18.77 -11.46 3.24
CA PRO A 79 19.77 -11.21 2.22
C PRO A 79 19.49 -11.86 0.86
N PHE A 80 18.57 -12.82 0.81
CA PHE A 80 18.17 -13.55 -0.39
C PHE A 80 16.80 -13.11 -0.94
N ALA A 81 16.21 -12.05 -0.41
CA ALA A 81 14.85 -11.58 -0.76
C ALA A 81 14.66 -11.25 -2.26
N GLY A 82 15.75 -10.95 -2.97
CA GLY A 82 15.73 -10.74 -4.43
C GLY A 82 15.83 -12.01 -5.28
N LEU A 83 16.01 -13.19 -4.65
CA LEU A 83 16.16 -14.48 -5.31
C LEU A 83 14.88 -15.29 -5.19
N ASP A 84 14.53 -16.02 -6.25
CA ASP A 84 13.49 -17.04 -6.17
C ASP A 84 14.13 -18.35 -5.70
N LEU A 85 14.05 -18.61 -4.40
CA LEU A 85 14.73 -19.73 -3.77
C LEU A 85 14.16 -21.10 -4.17
N PHE A 86 12.89 -21.16 -4.61
CA PHE A 86 12.22 -22.42 -4.89
C PHE A 86 12.11 -22.76 -6.38
N GLU A 87 12.19 -21.77 -7.25
CA GLU A 87 12.00 -21.94 -8.69
C GLU A 87 13.31 -21.82 -9.48
N SER A 88 14.33 -21.16 -8.90
CA SER A 88 15.62 -20.91 -9.55
C SER A 88 16.57 -22.09 -9.40
N ARG A 89 17.36 -22.37 -10.44
CA ARG A 89 18.59 -23.17 -10.30
C ARG A 89 19.61 -22.28 -9.60
N LEU A 90 19.96 -22.64 -8.39
CA LEU A 90 20.91 -21.90 -7.56
C LEU A 90 22.28 -22.56 -7.59
N THR A 91 23.33 -21.74 -7.47
CA THR A 91 24.65 -22.18 -7.06
C THR A 91 24.87 -21.76 -5.62
N LEU A 92 25.06 -22.73 -4.74
CA LEU A 92 25.36 -22.49 -3.33
C LEU A 92 26.88 -22.51 -3.14
N THR A 93 27.41 -21.46 -2.51
CA THR A 93 28.82 -21.32 -2.16
C THR A 93 28.94 -21.15 -0.65
N VAL A 94 29.76 -21.95 -0.02
CA VAL A 94 30.10 -21.87 1.41
C VAL A 94 31.40 -21.11 1.57
N LEU A 95 31.43 -20.14 2.45
CA LEU A 95 32.58 -19.28 2.74
C LEU A 95 33.17 -19.61 4.12
N GLY A 96 34.52 -19.71 4.18
CA GLY A 96 35.28 -19.89 5.41
C GLY A 96 35.70 -18.57 6.06
N ALA A 97 36.34 -18.63 7.23
CA ALA A 97 36.70 -17.49 8.08
C ALA A 97 37.55 -16.41 7.37
N ALA A 98 38.32 -16.75 6.33
CA ALA A 98 39.09 -15.81 5.53
C ALA A 98 38.30 -15.21 4.35
N GLY A 99 37.02 -15.48 4.24
CA GLY A 99 36.17 -15.10 3.09
C GLY A 99 36.48 -15.93 1.81
N ASN A 100 37.28 -16.97 1.93
CA ASN A 100 37.60 -17.87 0.81
C ASN A 100 36.46 -18.86 0.59
N THR A 101 36.25 -19.26 -0.67
CA THR A 101 35.31 -20.32 -1.02
C THR A 101 35.84 -21.66 -0.48
N VAL A 102 35.08 -22.29 0.39
CA VAL A 102 35.34 -23.63 0.92
C VAL A 102 34.72 -24.68 0.01
N HIS A 103 33.50 -24.41 -0.48
CA HIS A 103 32.76 -25.32 -1.35
C HIS A 103 31.78 -24.54 -2.23
N SER A 104 31.49 -25.08 -3.42
CA SER A 104 30.45 -24.56 -4.31
C SER A 104 29.79 -25.70 -5.06
N GLN A 105 28.45 -25.72 -5.07
CA GLN A 105 27.68 -26.77 -5.73
C GLN A 105 26.36 -26.24 -6.32
N PRO A 106 25.79 -26.87 -7.35
CA PRO A 106 24.40 -26.68 -7.72
C PRO A 106 23.49 -27.04 -6.55
N PHE A 107 22.44 -26.21 -6.30
CA PHE A 107 21.61 -26.37 -5.13
C PHE A 107 20.14 -26.05 -5.43
N ALA A 108 19.24 -26.70 -4.70
CA ALA A 108 17.81 -26.40 -4.70
C ALA A 108 17.29 -26.41 -3.25
N VAL A 109 16.54 -25.40 -2.92
CA VAL A 109 15.84 -25.33 -1.63
C VAL A 109 14.59 -26.21 -1.70
N ALA A 110 14.44 -27.15 -0.77
CA ALA A 110 13.27 -28.00 -0.71
C ALA A 110 12.07 -27.23 -0.16
N LYS A 111 10.90 -27.44 -0.77
CA LYS A 111 9.64 -26.93 -0.22
C LYS A 111 9.26 -27.75 1.01
N LEU A 112 8.98 -27.03 2.09
CA LEU A 112 8.49 -27.61 3.32
C LEU A 112 6.96 -27.62 3.30
N VAL A 113 6.34 -28.75 3.61
CA VAL A 113 4.89 -28.87 3.68
C VAL A 113 4.53 -29.66 4.95
N VAL A 114 3.68 -29.06 5.78
CA VAL A 114 3.14 -29.73 6.96
C VAL A 114 1.96 -30.62 6.56
N GLY A 115 2.19 -31.91 6.53
CA GLY A 115 1.13 -32.91 6.34
C GLY A 115 0.33 -33.18 7.61
N PRO A 116 -0.64 -34.15 7.56
CA PRO A 116 -1.39 -34.59 8.74
C PRO A 116 -0.48 -35.10 9.87
N ASP A 117 0.61 -35.79 9.49
CA ASP A 117 1.57 -36.41 10.42
C ASP A 117 2.82 -35.52 10.65
N GLY A 118 2.76 -34.25 10.25
CA GLY A 118 3.86 -33.32 10.34
C GLY A 118 4.74 -33.27 9.10
N VAL A 119 5.95 -32.78 9.28
CA VAL A 119 6.97 -32.66 8.25
C VAL A 119 7.66 -34.02 8.02
N ALA A 120 8.04 -34.33 6.79
CA ALA A 120 8.76 -35.55 6.46
C ALA A 120 10.04 -35.70 7.30
N ALA A 121 10.39 -36.93 7.68
CA ALA A 121 11.45 -37.20 8.65
C ALA A 121 12.83 -36.68 8.24
N ASP A 122 13.14 -36.74 6.96
CA ASP A 122 14.40 -36.26 6.38
C ASP A 122 14.53 -34.73 6.42
N GLN A 123 13.43 -34.00 6.38
CA GLN A 123 13.39 -32.55 6.53
C GLN A 123 13.20 -32.13 8.00
N ARG A 124 12.61 -32.96 8.83
CA ARG A 124 12.29 -32.68 10.23
C ARG A 124 13.52 -32.58 11.13
N TRP A 125 14.42 -33.57 11.06
CA TRP A 125 15.54 -33.67 11.99
C TRP A 125 16.51 -32.47 11.94
N PRO A 126 16.84 -31.88 10.78
CA PRO A 126 17.69 -30.70 10.77
C PRO A 126 17.03 -29.50 11.45
N ILE A 127 15.71 -29.35 11.28
CA ILE A 127 14.94 -28.28 11.91
C ILE A 127 14.92 -28.45 13.42
N GLU A 128 14.60 -29.66 13.91
CA GLU A 128 14.59 -29.95 15.35
C GLU A 128 15.93 -29.71 16.00
N LEU A 129 17.02 -30.16 15.35
CA LEU A 129 18.38 -29.96 15.87
C LEU A 129 18.71 -28.47 16.02
N ILE A 130 18.42 -27.65 15.04
CA ILE A 130 18.75 -26.21 15.07
C ILE A 130 17.83 -25.41 15.99
N VAL A 131 16.56 -25.86 16.14
CA VAL A 131 15.61 -25.28 17.11
C VAL A 131 16.10 -25.50 18.54
N ASP A 132 16.68 -26.66 18.85
CA ASP A 132 17.23 -26.99 20.15
C ASP A 132 18.49 -26.17 20.49
N HIS A 133 19.20 -25.68 19.48
CA HIS A 133 20.43 -24.91 19.63
C HIS A 133 20.24 -23.39 19.49
N GLY A 134 19.00 -22.90 19.58
CA GLY A 134 18.70 -21.48 19.80
C GLY A 134 18.74 -20.58 18.57
N LEU A 135 18.63 -21.11 17.35
CA LEU A 135 18.52 -20.27 16.14
C LEU A 135 17.29 -19.35 16.19
N PHE A 136 16.21 -19.80 16.82
CA PHE A 136 14.95 -19.06 16.90
C PHE A 136 14.69 -18.48 18.27
N ALA A 137 14.01 -17.34 18.35
CA ALA A 137 13.45 -16.85 19.58
C ALA A 137 12.51 -17.91 20.21
N PRO A 138 12.41 -18.02 21.55
CA PRO A 138 11.73 -19.13 22.23
C PRO A 138 10.28 -19.37 21.77
N GLU A 139 9.53 -18.32 21.49
CA GLU A 139 8.15 -18.41 21.02
C GLU A 139 8.04 -18.97 19.59
N ILE A 140 8.96 -18.58 18.71
CA ILE A 140 9.05 -19.09 17.34
C ILE A 140 9.51 -20.55 17.38
N ALA A 141 10.50 -20.87 18.19
CA ALA A 141 10.97 -22.25 18.40
C ALA A 141 9.82 -23.19 18.79
N ARG A 142 8.95 -22.76 19.70
CA ARG A 142 7.76 -23.54 20.10
C ARG A 142 6.75 -23.70 18.96
N ALA A 143 6.51 -22.63 18.20
CA ALA A 143 5.61 -22.69 17.05
C ALA A 143 6.14 -23.63 15.97
N VAL A 144 7.44 -23.56 15.66
CA VAL A 144 8.10 -24.44 14.69
C VAL A 144 8.01 -25.91 15.16
N ARG A 145 8.31 -26.21 16.43
CA ARG A 145 8.16 -27.58 16.95
C ARG A 145 6.73 -28.11 16.84
N TRP A 146 5.74 -27.27 17.13
CA TRP A 146 4.35 -27.68 16.98
C TRP A 146 3.99 -27.97 15.51
N GLY A 147 4.40 -27.10 14.57
CA GLY A 147 4.17 -27.28 13.15
C GLY A 147 4.88 -28.50 12.57
N VAL A 148 6.16 -28.72 12.93
CA VAL A 148 6.96 -29.87 12.49
C VAL A 148 6.32 -31.20 12.90
N ASN A 149 5.62 -31.23 14.04
CA ASN A 149 4.91 -32.43 14.55
C ASN A 149 3.44 -32.55 14.10
N GLY A 150 3.06 -31.84 13.04
CA GLY A 150 1.76 -31.99 12.38
C GLY A 150 0.65 -31.07 12.87
N GLY A 151 0.91 -30.24 13.87
CA GLY A 151 -0.01 -29.24 14.39
C GLY A 151 -1.42 -29.75 14.60
N ALA A 152 -1.74 -30.33 15.76
CA ALA A 152 -3.07 -30.87 16.02
C ALA A 152 -4.18 -29.88 15.63
N ALA A 153 -5.18 -30.35 14.87
CA ALA A 153 -6.33 -29.54 14.53
C ALA A 153 -7.05 -29.12 15.81
N VAL A 154 -7.19 -27.82 16.05
CA VAL A 154 -7.99 -27.31 17.16
C VAL A 154 -9.43 -27.26 16.67
N GLU A 155 -10.31 -28.06 17.29
CA GLU A 155 -11.72 -28.17 16.88
C GLU A 155 -12.53 -26.89 17.09
N THR A 156 -12.10 -26.00 17.99
CA THR A 156 -12.74 -24.71 18.25
C THR A 156 -11.82 -23.57 17.81
N ALA A 157 -12.13 -22.98 16.67
CA ALA A 157 -11.39 -21.83 16.18
C ALA A 157 -11.60 -20.62 17.11
N GLN A 158 -10.57 -20.24 17.86
CA GLN A 158 -10.50 -18.99 18.62
C GLN A 158 -9.91 -17.84 17.78
N VAL A 159 -9.75 -18.07 16.49
CA VAL A 159 -9.24 -17.12 15.53
C VAL A 159 -10.02 -17.24 14.23
N PHE A 160 -10.30 -16.12 13.61
CA PHE A 160 -11.00 -16.06 12.33
C PHE A 160 -10.30 -15.07 11.40
N LEU A 161 -10.18 -15.44 10.13
CA LEU A 161 -9.65 -14.58 9.08
C LEU A 161 -10.83 -13.96 8.32
N ASP A 162 -10.97 -12.63 8.42
CA ASP A 162 -11.98 -11.88 7.69
C ASP A 162 -11.55 -11.70 6.22
N SER A 163 -10.29 -11.34 6.00
CA SER A 163 -9.73 -11.15 4.67
C SER A 163 -8.22 -11.38 4.63
N TRP A 164 -7.71 -11.64 3.43
CA TRP A 164 -6.30 -11.69 3.14
C TRP A 164 -6.01 -11.26 1.70
N ALA A 165 -4.83 -10.71 1.46
CA ALA A 165 -4.39 -10.33 0.12
C ALA A 165 -2.89 -10.56 -0.06
N PRO A 166 -2.43 -11.05 -1.24
CA PRO A 166 -1.03 -11.09 -1.57
C PRO A 166 -0.50 -9.68 -1.84
N VAL A 167 0.65 -9.34 -1.26
CA VAL A 167 1.30 -8.03 -1.42
C VAL A 167 2.79 -8.21 -1.62
N GLY A 168 3.27 -7.99 -2.83
CA GLY A 168 4.68 -8.25 -3.16
C GLY A 168 5.06 -9.71 -2.88
N ASN A 169 6.05 -9.93 -2.02
CA ASN A 169 6.47 -11.25 -1.56
C ASN A 169 5.85 -11.63 -0.20
N GLY A 170 4.73 -11.04 0.17
CA GLY A 170 4.08 -11.28 1.45
C GLY A 170 2.57 -11.41 1.35
N LEU A 171 1.94 -11.56 2.51
CA LEU A 171 0.50 -11.52 2.71
C LEU A 171 0.13 -10.40 3.67
N ILE A 172 -1.02 -9.78 3.45
CA ILE A 172 -1.77 -9.05 4.44
C ILE A 172 -2.89 -9.93 4.95
N LEU A 173 -3.04 -9.95 6.26
CA LEU A 173 -4.04 -10.72 6.97
C LEU A 173 -4.84 -9.81 7.89
N SER A 174 -6.16 -9.94 7.86
CA SER A 174 -7.08 -9.26 8.77
C SER A 174 -8.11 -10.22 9.31
N GLY A 175 -8.40 -10.11 10.60
CA GLY A 175 -9.35 -11.01 11.26
C GLY A 175 -9.55 -10.65 12.73
N TRP A 176 -9.96 -11.65 13.53
CA TRP A 176 -10.12 -11.48 14.96
C TRP A 176 -9.67 -12.72 15.74
N ILE A 177 -9.31 -12.50 17.01
CA ILE A 177 -8.84 -13.51 17.95
C ILE A 177 -9.72 -13.43 19.19
N GLU A 178 -10.29 -14.57 19.62
CA GLU A 178 -11.18 -14.65 20.79
C GLU A 178 -10.45 -14.28 22.09
N ASN A 179 -9.19 -14.65 22.21
CA ASN A 179 -8.43 -14.50 23.44
C ASN A 179 -7.40 -13.37 23.36
N ALA A 180 -7.84 -12.15 23.62
CA ALA A 180 -6.99 -10.95 23.64
C ALA A 180 -5.97 -10.91 24.81
N GLY A 181 -6.06 -11.83 25.79
CA GLY A 181 -5.15 -11.90 26.94
C GLY A 181 -3.83 -12.62 26.69
N ALA A 182 -3.59 -13.10 25.45
CA ALA A 182 -2.31 -13.70 25.09
C ALA A 182 -1.19 -12.64 25.06
N ARG A 183 -0.08 -12.90 25.76
CA ARG A 183 1.09 -12.00 25.75
C ARG A 183 1.77 -11.93 24.39
N GLN A 184 1.70 -13.01 23.64
CA GLN A 184 2.23 -13.09 22.27
C GLN A 184 1.39 -14.01 21.43
N VAL A 185 1.16 -13.66 20.18
CA VAL A 185 0.53 -14.51 19.18
C VAL A 185 1.53 -14.76 18.06
N VAL A 186 1.65 -16.00 17.64
CA VAL A 186 2.52 -16.41 16.52
C VAL A 186 1.64 -17.00 15.44
N ILE A 187 1.79 -16.53 14.21
CA ILE A 187 1.18 -17.11 13.03
C ILE A 187 2.27 -17.89 12.28
N LEU A 188 1.97 -19.12 11.97
CA LEU A 188 2.85 -20.03 11.26
C LEU A 188 2.14 -20.52 10.00
N THR A 189 2.80 -20.50 8.86
CA THR A 189 2.29 -21.05 7.61
C THR A 189 2.44 -22.58 7.55
N ASP A 190 1.80 -23.23 6.60
CA ASP A 190 2.01 -24.65 6.28
C ASP A 190 3.38 -24.92 5.63
N THR A 191 4.13 -23.87 5.29
CA THR A 191 5.55 -23.90 4.93
C THR A 191 6.47 -23.58 6.12
N LEU A 192 5.90 -23.49 7.31
CA LEU A 192 6.58 -23.15 8.58
C LEU A 192 7.22 -21.76 8.64
N ASP A 193 6.85 -20.83 7.76
CA ASP A 193 7.22 -19.44 7.93
C ASP A 193 6.45 -18.85 9.11
N ALA A 194 7.15 -18.32 10.10
CA ALA A 194 6.54 -17.79 11.31
C ALA A 194 6.58 -16.26 11.36
N VAL A 195 5.48 -15.67 11.79
CA VAL A 195 5.37 -14.24 12.10
C VAL A 195 5.14 -14.05 13.59
N ARG A 196 5.90 -13.16 14.19
CA ARG A 196 5.73 -12.72 15.57
C ARG A 196 4.68 -11.64 15.65
N VAL A 197 3.46 -12.04 15.91
CA VAL A 197 2.26 -11.22 15.78
C VAL A 197 2.17 -10.12 16.85
N SER A 198 2.73 -10.29 18.06
CA SER A 198 2.61 -9.30 19.14
C SER A 198 3.41 -8.01 18.93
N ALA A 199 4.46 -8.04 18.12
CA ALA A 199 5.24 -6.86 17.76
C ALA A 199 4.76 -6.20 16.47
N ASP A 200 4.13 -6.97 15.58
CA ASP A 200 3.80 -6.59 14.21
C ASP A 200 2.28 -6.56 13.95
N LEU A 201 1.46 -6.80 14.98
CA LEU A 201 0.00 -6.72 14.92
C LEU A 201 -0.51 -5.33 15.25
N ALA A 202 -1.32 -4.77 14.36
CA ALA A 202 -2.26 -3.74 14.75
C ALA A 202 -3.48 -4.44 15.39
N ILE A 203 -3.67 -4.24 16.68
CA ILE A 203 -4.86 -4.66 17.41
C ILE A 203 -5.85 -3.53 17.39
N PHE A 204 -7.12 -3.82 17.14
CA PHE A 204 -8.19 -2.83 17.08
C PHE A 204 -9.51 -3.37 17.64
N ASP A 205 -10.41 -2.43 17.95
CA ASP A 205 -11.69 -2.75 18.54
C ASP A 205 -12.63 -3.47 17.56
N ARG A 206 -13.24 -4.56 18.03
CA ARG A 206 -14.28 -5.33 17.34
C ARG A 206 -15.46 -5.53 18.30
N PRO A 207 -16.26 -4.49 18.55
CA PRO A 207 -17.43 -4.59 19.44
C PRO A 207 -18.43 -5.63 18.96
N ASP A 208 -18.57 -5.82 17.65
CA ASP A 208 -19.39 -6.88 17.05
C ASP A 208 -18.96 -8.28 17.47
N VAL A 209 -17.66 -8.54 17.52
CA VAL A 209 -17.08 -9.81 17.99
C VAL A 209 -17.31 -9.94 19.50
N ALA A 210 -17.02 -8.89 20.28
CA ALA A 210 -17.22 -8.88 21.71
C ALA A 210 -18.69 -9.19 22.09
N GLU A 211 -19.65 -8.57 21.43
CA GLU A 211 -21.08 -8.86 21.61
C GLU A 211 -21.44 -10.30 21.21
N ALA A 212 -20.89 -10.80 20.11
CA ALA A 212 -21.14 -12.18 19.68
C ALA A 212 -20.61 -13.20 20.69
N MET A 213 -19.44 -12.93 21.28
CA MET A 213 -18.84 -13.76 22.34
C MET A 213 -19.67 -13.72 23.61
N GLN A 214 -20.13 -12.53 24.04
CA GLN A 214 -21.04 -12.39 25.21
C GLN A 214 -22.33 -13.16 25.03
N ARG A 215 -22.94 -13.11 23.84
CA ARG A 215 -24.14 -13.89 23.52
C ARG A 215 -23.93 -15.39 23.60
N ARG A 216 -22.68 -15.87 23.42
CA ARG A 216 -22.28 -17.28 23.57
C ARG A 216 -21.91 -17.65 25.01
N GLY A 217 -21.99 -16.71 25.95
CA GLY A 217 -21.66 -16.92 27.36
C GLY A 217 -20.18 -16.77 27.72
N SER A 218 -19.35 -16.26 26.79
CA SER A 218 -17.95 -15.96 27.07
C SER A 218 -17.83 -14.70 27.93
N VAL A 219 -16.88 -14.69 28.89
CA VAL A 219 -16.51 -13.50 29.63
C VAL A 219 -15.61 -12.64 28.73
N VAL A 220 -16.07 -11.44 28.41
CA VAL A 220 -15.34 -10.51 27.54
C VAL A 220 -14.84 -9.35 28.37
N GLU A 221 -13.52 -9.24 28.55
CA GLU A 221 -12.86 -8.18 29.35
C GLU A 221 -12.47 -6.96 28.49
N THR A 222 -12.46 -7.11 27.15
CA THR A 222 -12.00 -6.09 26.21
C THR A 222 -12.73 -6.22 24.87
N THR A 223 -12.75 -5.14 24.10
CA THR A 223 -13.23 -5.13 22.71
C THR A 223 -12.10 -5.30 21.68
N HIS A 224 -10.83 -5.35 22.13
CA HIS A 224 -9.64 -5.42 21.29
C HIS A 224 -9.41 -6.83 20.73
N HIS A 225 -10.35 -7.30 19.92
CA HIS A 225 -10.30 -8.64 19.32
C HIS A 225 -9.83 -8.66 17.87
N GLY A 226 -9.89 -7.50 17.17
CA GLY A 226 -9.46 -7.39 15.78
C GLY A 226 -7.95 -7.38 15.63
N PHE A 227 -7.45 -7.95 14.54
CA PHE A 227 -6.04 -7.84 14.17
C PHE A 227 -5.85 -7.55 12.69
N LEU A 228 -4.76 -6.85 12.38
CA LEU A 228 -4.20 -6.69 11.06
C LEU A 228 -2.70 -6.93 11.14
N THR A 229 -2.16 -7.71 10.21
CA THR A 229 -0.72 -7.93 10.10
C THR A 229 -0.28 -8.12 8.66
N THR A 230 0.99 -7.85 8.40
CA THR A 230 1.68 -8.22 7.17
C THR A 230 2.71 -9.28 7.50
N MET A 231 2.81 -10.31 6.67
CA MET A 231 3.83 -11.34 6.83
C MET A 231 4.57 -11.58 5.52
N PRO A 232 5.91 -11.70 5.55
CA PRO A 232 6.66 -12.15 4.39
C PRO A 232 6.32 -13.60 4.09
N LEU A 233 6.11 -13.93 2.82
CA LEU A 233 5.98 -15.30 2.35
C LEU A 233 7.16 -15.64 1.47
N VAL A 234 7.81 -16.74 1.79
CA VAL A 234 8.87 -17.33 0.95
C VAL A 234 8.26 -18.22 -0.11
N ASP A 235 7.23 -18.99 0.24
CA ASP A 235 6.48 -19.83 -0.70
C ASP A 235 5.06 -19.31 -0.91
N ARG A 236 4.73 -18.94 -2.15
CA ARG A 236 3.37 -18.54 -2.56
C ARG A 236 2.38 -19.70 -2.60
N ALA A 237 2.83 -20.93 -2.40
CA ALA A 237 1.96 -22.11 -2.32
C ALA A 237 1.28 -22.29 -0.97
N THR A 238 1.54 -21.43 0.02
CA THR A 238 0.87 -21.44 1.33
C THR A 238 -0.65 -21.49 1.18
N ARG A 239 -1.27 -22.47 1.85
CA ARG A 239 -2.73 -22.67 1.82
C ARG A 239 -3.35 -22.67 3.21
N ARG A 240 -2.56 -22.75 4.27
CA ARG A 240 -3.02 -22.81 5.66
C ARG A 240 -2.16 -21.93 6.56
N LEU A 241 -2.79 -21.38 7.58
CA LEU A 241 -2.14 -20.64 8.65
C LEU A 241 -2.47 -21.31 9.99
N PHE A 242 -1.45 -21.49 10.81
CA PHE A 242 -1.60 -22.00 12.18
C PHE A 242 -1.37 -20.84 13.14
N VAL A 243 -2.28 -20.64 14.07
CA VAL A 243 -2.24 -19.54 15.03
C VAL A 243 -2.06 -20.09 16.43
N LEU A 244 -1.04 -19.60 17.12
CA LEU A 244 -0.71 -19.97 18.49
C LEU A 244 -0.69 -18.74 19.39
N ALA A 245 -1.18 -18.89 20.63
CA ALA A 245 -0.98 -17.91 21.70
C ALA A 245 0.11 -18.37 22.66
N ASP A 246 1.07 -17.50 22.97
CA ASP A 246 2.06 -17.75 24.03
C ASP A 246 1.63 -17.08 25.34
N ARG A 247 1.43 -17.88 26.36
CA ARG A 247 1.07 -17.45 27.73
C ARG A 247 2.20 -17.77 28.70
N GLY A 248 3.30 -17.04 28.59
CA GLY A 248 4.39 -17.15 29.58
C GLY A 248 5.17 -18.47 29.51
N GLY A 249 5.45 -18.96 28.31
CA GLY A 249 6.29 -20.13 28.08
C GLY A 249 5.56 -21.37 27.58
N THR A 250 4.21 -21.32 27.45
CA THR A 250 3.43 -22.40 26.88
C THR A 250 2.71 -21.89 25.64
N ALA A 251 3.08 -22.42 24.46
CA ALA A 251 2.38 -22.13 23.22
C ALA A 251 1.09 -22.94 23.17
N THR A 252 -0.04 -22.27 23.14
CA THR A 252 -1.36 -22.90 23.05
C THR A 252 -1.90 -22.68 21.64
N PRO A 253 -2.19 -23.73 20.86
CA PRO A 253 -2.85 -23.58 19.57
C PRO A 253 -4.21 -22.90 19.71
N LEU A 254 -4.47 -21.88 18.90
CA LEU A 254 -5.76 -21.20 18.82
C LEU A 254 -6.61 -21.72 17.66
N GLY A 255 -5.99 -22.15 16.58
CA GLY A 255 -6.69 -22.68 15.41
C GLY A 255 -5.84 -22.75 14.16
N ALA A 256 -6.39 -23.36 13.12
CA ALA A 256 -5.85 -23.38 11.79
C ALA A 256 -6.81 -22.67 10.82
N LEU A 257 -6.30 -21.73 10.04
CA LEU A 257 -7.05 -20.95 9.06
C LEU A 257 -6.70 -21.43 7.66
N ALA A 258 -7.69 -21.70 6.82
CA ALA A 258 -7.47 -21.99 5.41
C ALA A 258 -7.47 -20.69 4.60
N LEU A 259 -6.44 -20.48 3.78
CA LEU A 259 -6.40 -19.44 2.76
C LEU A 259 -7.20 -19.97 1.55
N ARG A 260 -8.44 -19.53 1.42
CA ARG A 260 -9.33 -19.95 0.31
C ARG A 260 -9.22 -18.96 -0.83
N ASP A 261 -9.19 -19.46 -2.05
CA ASP A 261 -9.11 -18.62 -3.26
C ASP A 261 -10.32 -17.68 -3.42
N ASP A 262 -11.50 -18.06 -2.86
CA ASP A 262 -12.70 -17.23 -2.83
C ASP A 262 -12.62 -16.02 -1.87
N ARG A 263 -11.58 -15.94 -1.04
CA ARG A 263 -11.30 -14.83 -0.10
C ARG A 263 -10.04 -14.05 -0.46
N VAL A 264 -9.44 -14.29 -1.62
CA VAL A 264 -8.35 -13.46 -2.12
C VAL A 264 -8.92 -12.12 -2.54
N ASP A 265 -8.62 -11.11 -1.75
CA ASP A 265 -9.01 -9.74 -2.07
C ASP A 265 -7.94 -9.07 -2.93
N SER A 266 -8.39 -8.23 -3.85
CA SER A 266 -7.48 -7.31 -4.52
C SER A 266 -6.81 -6.37 -3.51
N VAL A 267 -5.67 -5.77 -3.89
CA VAL A 267 -5.04 -4.73 -3.05
C VAL A 267 -6.02 -3.61 -2.70
N GLU A 268 -6.94 -3.29 -3.61
CA GLU A 268 -7.99 -2.29 -3.39
C GLU A 268 -8.99 -2.74 -2.32
N ASN A 269 -9.44 -4.00 -2.35
CA ASN A 269 -10.31 -4.55 -1.31
C ASN A 269 -9.60 -4.67 0.03
N ALA A 270 -8.32 -5.03 0.04
CA ALA A 270 -7.51 -5.05 1.25
C ALA A 270 -7.39 -3.65 1.88
N LEU A 271 -7.20 -2.60 1.06
CA LEU A 271 -7.24 -1.21 1.52
C LEU A 271 -8.62 -0.81 2.06
N ASN A 272 -9.70 -1.26 1.40
CA ASN A 272 -11.07 -1.01 1.85
C ASN A 272 -11.35 -1.67 3.20
N ASN A 273 -10.97 -2.93 3.36
CA ASN A 273 -11.14 -3.68 4.60
C ASN A 273 -10.31 -3.06 5.73
N PHE A 274 -9.04 -2.78 5.45
CA PHE A 274 -8.16 -2.07 6.38
C PHE A 274 -8.78 -0.76 6.89
N ALA A 275 -9.26 0.06 5.98
CA ALA A 275 -9.86 1.35 6.29
C ALA A 275 -11.17 1.21 7.09
N THR A 276 -11.97 0.19 6.80
CA THR A 276 -13.23 -0.08 7.52
C THR A 276 -12.97 -0.44 8.97
N TYR A 277 -11.92 -1.19 9.27
CA TYR A 277 -11.57 -1.56 10.64
C TYR A 277 -11.16 -0.38 11.51
N PHE A 278 -10.52 0.62 10.95
CA PHE A 278 -10.08 1.80 11.71
C PHE A 278 -11.10 2.93 11.74
N GLY A 279 -12.05 2.96 10.82
CA GLY A 279 -12.97 4.08 10.65
C GLY A 279 -14.06 4.21 11.72
N GLY A 280 -14.25 3.23 12.60
CA GLY A 280 -15.23 3.25 13.70
C GLY A 280 -14.63 3.46 15.09
N THR A 281 -13.30 3.54 15.21
CA THR A 281 -12.54 3.61 16.47
C THR A 281 -11.60 4.81 16.48
N ALA A 282 -10.96 5.08 17.62
CA ALA A 282 -9.87 6.04 17.67
C ALA A 282 -8.78 5.64 16.67
N LEU A 283 -8.39 6.56 15.80
CA LEU A 283 -7.36 6.31 14.78
C LEU A 283 -6.05 5.86 15.46
N PRO A 284 -5.33 4.86 14.94
CA PRO A 284 -4.08 4.41 15.53
C PRO A 284 -2.99 5.46 15.36
N ALA A 285 -1.94 5.37 16.18
CA ALA A 285 -0.77 6.26 16.05
C ALA A 285 -0.19 6.21 14.62
N PRO A 286 0.33 7.34 14.08
CA PRO A 286 0.82 7.43 12.70
C PRO A 286 1.81 6.33 12.30
N ALA A 287 2.78 6.01 13.17
CA ALA A 287 3.77 4.96 12.92
C ALA A 287 3.15 3.56 12.78
N THR A 288 2.12 3.26 13.57
CA THR A 288 1.37 2.01 13.48
C THR A 288 0.59 1.94 12.17
N MET A 289 -0.08 3.05 11.81
CA MET A 289 -0.83 3.13 10.55
C MET A 289 0.09 2.89 9.34
N LEU A 290 1.25 3.56 9.27
CA LEU A 290 2.21 3.41 8.17
C LEU A 290 2.80 2.00 8.09
N ARG A 291 3.09 1.37 9.22
CA ARG A 291 3.65 0.01 9.25
C ARG A 291 2.75 -0.97 8.49
N HIS A 292 1.44 -0.87 8.66
CA HIS A 292 0.48 -1.81 8.09
C HIS A 292 -0.05 -1.38 6.71
N ALA A 293 -0.25 -0.07 6.51
CA ALA A 293 -0.71 0.47 5.23
C ALA A 293 0.43 0.60 4.20
N GLY A 294 1.67 0.82 4.64
CA GLY A 294 2.82 1.03 3.75
C GLY A 294 2.98 -0.05 2.68
N PRO A 295 2.97 -1.35 3.02
CA PRO A 295 3.04 -2.43 2.05
C PRO A 295 1.91 -2.42 1.02
N LEU A 296 0.66 -2.10 1.43
CA LEU A 296 -0.49 -1.96 0.53
C LEU A 296 -0.32 -0.79 -0.43
N LEU A 297 0.14 0.35 0.08
CA LEU A 297 0.41 1.54 -0.73
C LEU A 297 1.52 1.27 -1.76
N THR A 298 2.58 0.57 -1.36
CA THR A 298 3.67 0.17 -2.27
C THR A 298 3.17 -0.80 -3.34
N ALA A 299 2.37 -1.79 -2.97
CA ALA A 299 1.79 -2.73 -3.92
C ALA A 299 0.85 -2.03 -4.92
N ARG A 300 0.04 -1.08 -4.46
CA ARG A 300 -0.84 -0.27 -5.33
C ARG A 300 -0.03 0.54 -6.33
N SER A 301 1.06 1.16 -5.90
CA SER A 301 1.93 1.98 -6.77
C SER A 301 2.67 1.14 -7.82
N ALA A 302 2.90 -0.15 -7.56
CA ALA A 302 3.57 -1.06 -8.47
C ALA A 302 2.66 -1.61 -9.59
N HIS A 303 1.33 -1.43 -9.49
CA HIS A 303 0.42 -1.86 -10.55
C HIS A 303 0.59 -1.00 -11.80
N ALA A 304 0.71 -1.66 -12.96
CA ALA A 304 0.79 -0.97 -14.24
C ALA A 304 -0.49 -0.16 -14.49
N VAL A 305 -0.31 1.13 -14.71
CA VAL A 305 -1.41 2.02 -15.10
C VAL A 305 -1.70 1.82 -16.58
N THR A 306 -2.90 1.35 -16.91
CA THR A 306 -3.37 1.16 -18.29
C THR A 306 -4.52 2.08 -18.59
N HIS A 307 -4.59 2.62 -19.80
CA HIS A 307 -5.71 3.45 -20.24
C HIS A 307 -5.89 3.38 -21.76
N GLU A 308 -7.10 3.66 -22.20
CA GLU A 308 -7.47 3.83 -23.61
C GLU A 308 -7.77 5.31 -23.87
N VAL A 309 -7.36 5.84 -25.02
CA VAL A 309 -7.59 7.24 -25.41
C VAL A 309 -8.51 7.28 -26.63
N ILE A 310 -9.61 7.99 -26.52
CA ILE A 310 -10.62 8.16 -27.59
C ILE A 310 -10.75 9.66 -27.89
N ARG A 311 -10.30 10.11 -29.06
CA ARG A 311 -10.45 11.48 -29.52
C ARG A 311 -11.82 11.63 -30.19
N LEU A 312 -12.71 12.39 -29.55
CA LEU A 312 -14.08 12.59 -30.02
C LEU A 312 -14.19 13.73 -31.03
N TYR A 313 -13.51 14.83 -30.76
CA TYR A 313 -13.46 16.00 -31.64
C TYR A 313 -12.10 16.66 -31.53
N GLU A 314 -11.50 17.01 -32.65
CA GLU A 314 -10.19 17.66 -32.76
C GLU A 314 -10.27 18.90 -33.64
N VAL A 315 -9.45 19.86 -33.33
CA VAL A 315 -9.20 21.05 -34.16
C VAL A 315 -7.71 21.19 -34.45
N SER A 316 -7.37 21.83 -35.58
CA SER A 316 -5.99 22.03 -35.99
C SER A 316 -5.26 23.09 -35.14
N GLU A 317 -5.98 24.07 -34.61
CA GLU A 317 -5.40 25.11 -33.75
C GLU A 317 -5.12 24.55 -32.37
N PRO A 318 -3.94 24.81 -31.78
CA PRO A 318 -3.63 24.37 -30.44
C PRO A 318 -4.54 25.06 -29.40
N PRO A 319 -5.09 24.31 -28.43
CA PRO A 319 -5.88 24.89 -27.36
C PRO A 319 -5.01 25.76 -26.43
N ARG A 320 -5.63 26.70 -25.74
CA ARG A 320 -4.98 27.54 -24.74
C ARG A 320 -5.20 27.04 -23.31
N LEU A 321 -6.29 26.33 -23.07
CA LEU A 321 -6.69 25.78 -21.78
C LEU A 321 -7.11 24.31 -21.95
N SER A 322 -6.53 23.40 -21.18
CA SER A 322 -6.99 22.02 -21.04
C SER A 322 -7.73 21.87 -19.73
N VAL A 323 -9.02 21.54 -19.79
CA VAL A 323 -9.86 21.20 -18.64
C VAL A 323 -9.84 19.69 -18.44
N ILE A 324 -9.29 19.24 -17.33
CA ILE A 324 -9.14 17.82 -16.99
C ILE A 324 -10.18 17.47 -15.91
N ILE A 325 -11.07 16.52 -16.24
CA ILE A 325 -12.24 16.18 -15.42
C ILE A 325 -12.25 14.67 -15.17
N PRO A 326 -11.79 14.22 -14.00
CA PRO A 326 -11.98 12.84 -13.58
C PRO A 326 -13.46 12.53 -13.35
N LEU A 327 -13.93 11.39 -13.89
CA LEU A 327 -15.30 10.91 -13.76
C LEU A 327 -15.31 9.65 -12.89
N TYR A 328 -15.96 9.73 -11.73
CA TYR A 328 -16.09 8.63 -10.79
C TYR A 328 -17.51 8.59 -10.19
N ALA A 329 -18.09 7.40 -10.05
CA ALA A 329 -19.35 7.07 -9.37
C ALA A 329 -20.64 7.71 -9.92
N ARG A 330 -20.62 8.93 -10.48
CA ARG A 330 -21.80 9.66 -10.93
C ARG A 330 -21.70 10.14 -12.40
N PRO A 331 -21.76 9.23 -13.36
CA PRO A 331 -21.54 9.57 -14.78
C PRO A 331 -22.62 10.49 -15.35
N PHE A 332 -23.79 10.61 -14.73
CA PHE A 332 -24.85 11.53 -15.17
C PHE A 332 -24.46 13.02 -15.03
N LEU A 333 -23.49 13.35 -14.17
CA LEU A 333 -22.94 14.71 -14.07
C LEU A 333 -22.29 15.16 -15.39
N LEU A 334 -21.82 14.23 -16.20
CA LEU A 334 -21.31 14.50 -17.54
C LEU A 334 -22.32 15.29 -18.40
N ARG A 335 -23.62 15.08 -18.20
CA ARG A 335 -24.66 15.84 -18.90
C ARG A 335 -24.59 17.34 -18.54
N ALA A 336 -24.45 17.64 -17.26
CA ALA A 336 -24.34 19.03 -16.78
C ALA A 336 -23.05 19.69 -17.30
N ILE A 337 -21.93 18.96 -17.24
CA ILE A 337 -20.63 19.47 -17.73
C ILE A 337 -20.71 19.81 -19.21
N LEU A 338 -21.26 18.93 -20.06
CA LEU A 338 -21.42 19.19 -21.49
C LEU A 338 -22.28 20.43 -21.75
N ALA A 339 -23.38 20.60 -21.00
CA ALA A 339 -24.23 21.78 -21.12
C ALA A 339 -23.55 23.06 -20.66
N ASN A 340 -22.53 22.98 -19.81
CA ASN A 340 -21.80 24.12 -19.26
C ASN A 340 -20.55 24.52 -20.05
N GLN A 341 -20.21 23.81 -21.13
CA GLN A 341 -18.98 24.09 -21.90
C GLN A 341 -18.91 25.52 -22.48
N SER A 342 -20.06 26.15 -22.75
CA SER A 342 -20.12 27.54 -23.22
C SER A 342 -19.60 28.58 -22.22
N ALA A 343 -19.56 28.25 -20.92
CA ALA A 343 -19.03 29.13 -19.87
C ALA A 343 -17.49 29.24 -19.90
N TYR A 344 -16.82 28.35 -20.61
CA TYR A 344 -15.34 28.37 -20.69
C TYR A 344 -14.85 29.26 -21.83
N PRO A 345 -13.63 29.85 -21.73
CA PRO A 345 -13.03 30.67 -22.78
C PRO A 345 -12.93 29.95 -24.11
N ALA A 346 -12.87 30.68 -25.20
CA ALA A 346 -12.53 30.14 -26.52
C ALA A 346 -11.14 29.47 -26.49
N GLY A 347 -10.94 28.43 -27.29
CA GLY A 347 -9.67 27.68 -27.30
C GLY A 347 -9.52 26.71 -26.10
N THR A 348 -10.60 26.36 -25.42
CA THR A 348 -10.60 25.32 -24.38
C THR A 348 -10.79 23.94 -25.00
N GLU A 349 -9.96 22.97 -24.57
CA GLU A 349 -10.18 21.54 -24.82
C GLU A 349 -10.63 20.84 -23.51
N PHE A 350 -11.39 19.77 -23.65
CA PHE A 350 -11.91 18.97 -22.55
C PHE A 350 -11.35 17.56 -22.56
N ILE A 351 -10.81 17.12 -21.43
CA ILE A 351 -10.27 15.80 -21.20
C ILE A 351 -11.10 15.11 -20.10
N TYR A 352 -11.98 14.22 -20.49
CA TYR A 352 -12.77 13.41 -19.57
C TYR A 352 -12.01 12.13 -19.24
N VAL A 353 -11.71 11.88 -17.97
CA VAL A 353 -10.98 10.70 -17.51
C VAL A 353 -11.93 9.80 -16.74
N SER A 354 -12.41 8.73 -17.36
CA SER A 354 -13.28 7.74 -16.72
C SER A 354 -12.46 6.83 -15.82
N ASP A 355 -12.60 7.02 -14.50
CA ASP A 355 -11.82 6.32 -13.45
C ASP A 355 -12.67 5.31 -12.65
N ASP A 356 -13.89 5.01 -13.11
CA ASP A 356 -14.77 3.99 -12.54
C ASP A 356 -15.08 2.89 -13.57
N PRO A 357 -14.46 1.69 -13.46
CA PRO A 357 -14.69 0.59 -14.39
C PRO A 357 -16.16 0.21 -14.58
N ARG A 358 -17.00 0.41 -13.56
CA ARG A 358 -18.44 0.10 -13.60
C ARG A 358 -19.21 1.04 -14.55
N GLN A 359 -18.63 2.22 -14.84
CA GLN A 359 -19.28 3.29 -15.61
C GLN A 359 -18.67 3.49 -17.01
N HIS A 360 -17.58 2.82 -17.35
CA HIS A 360 -16.84 3.02 -18.60
C HIS A 360 -17.73 2.89 -19.84
N LEU A 361 -18.57 1.85 -19.88
CA LEU A 361 -19.47 1.63 -21.02
C LEU A 361 -20.51 2.75 -21.16
N PHE A 362 -21.08 3.20 -20.03
CA PHE A 362 -22.03 4.31 -20.03
C PHE A 362 -21.37 5.60 -20.53
N VAL A 363 -20.22 5.96 -19.99
CA VAL A 363 -19.51 7.21 -20.35
C VAL A 363 -19.13 7.19 -21.83
N ARG A 364 -18.58 6.08 -22.32
CA ARG A 364 -18.24 5.88 -23.75
C ARG A 364 -19.45 6.09 -24.65
N ASN A 365 -20.50 5.33 -24.43
CA ASN A 365 -21.71 5.39 -25.26
C ASN A 365 -22.35 6.77 -25.21
N TYR A 366 -22.46 7.36 -24.02
CA TYR A 366 -23.06 8.66 -23.83
C TYR A 366 -22.35 9.76 -24.65
N LEU A 367 -21.03 9.78 -24.67
CA LEU A 367 -20.24 10.75 -25.44
C LEU A 367 -20.25 10.44 -26.93
N GLN A 368 -20.18 9.16 -27.33
CA GLN A 368 -20.24 8.75 -28.74
C GLN A 368 -21.58 9.09 -29.40
N ASP A 369 -22.69 8.84 -28.71
CA ASP A 369 -24.04 9.16 -29.19
C ASP A 369 -24.25 10.68 -29.37
N ARG A 370 -23.49 11.50 -28.67
CA ARG A 370 -23.58 12.96 -28.69
C ARG A 370 -22.41 13.65 -29.41
N ARG A 371 -21.61 12.86 -30.13
CA ARG A 371 -20.44 13.40 -30.82
C ARG A 371 -20.74 14.56 -31.75
N SER A 372 -21.91 14.54 -32.43
CA SER A 372 -22.36 15.64 -33.29
C SER A 372 -22.72 16.94 -32.58
N LEU A 373 -22.88 16.90 -31.24
CA LEU A 373 -23.17 18.06 -30.40
C LEU A 373 -21.91 18.61 -29.73
N ILE A 374 -20.77 17.94 -29.89
CA ILE A 374 -19.49 18.37 -29.34
C ILE A 374 -18.86 19.33 -30.35
N ASP A 375 -18.73 20.59 -29.95
CA ASP A 375 -18.19 21.68 -30.77
C ASP A 375 -16.79 22.17 -30.28
N ARG A 376 -16.25 21.56 -29.24
CA ARG A 376 -14.94 21.86 -28.67
C ARG A 376 -14.04 20.63 -28.66
N PRO A 377 -12.70 20.80 -28.80
CA PRO A 377 -11.78 19.66 -28.73
C PRO A 377 -12.04 18.83 -27.48
N THR A 378 -12.32 17.55 -27.69
CA THR A 378 -12.76 16.66 -26.60
C THR A 378 -12.11 15.29 -26.73
N THR A 379 -11.47 14.85 -25.66
CA THR A 379 -10.85 13.54 -25.53
C THR A 379 -11.47 12.79 -24.35
N LEU A 380 -11.84 11.54 -24.55
CA LEU A 380 -12.21 10.62 -23.48
C LEU A 380 -11.03 9.68 -23.21
N VAL A 381 -10.63 9.58 -21.97
CA VAL A 381 -9.69 8.58 -21.46
C VAL A 381 -10.44 7.58 -20.60
N ILE A 382 -10.21 6.28 -20.84
CA ILE A 382 -10.80 5.20 -20.05
C ILE A 382 -9.67 4.49 -19.32
N ASN A 383 -9.62 4.63 -18.01
CA ASN A 383 -8.62 4.00 -17.16
C ASN A 383 -8.91 2.50 -17.00
N GLY A 384 -7.88 1.66 -16.89
CA GLY A 384 -8.05 0.23 -16.66
C GLY A 384 -8.53 -0.13 -15.24
N GLY A 385 -8.60 0.85 -14.32
CA GLY A 385 -9.02 0.68 -12.93
C GLY A 385 -9.42 2.00 -12.28
N ASN A 386 -9.72 1.97 -10.98
CA ASN A 386 -9.87 3.18 -10.16
C ASN A 386 -8.49 3.58 -9.62
N TYR A 387 -7.85 4.53 -10.28
CA TYR A 387 -6.51 4.99 -9.90
C TYR A 387 -6.52 6.17 -8.92
N GLY A 388 -7.68 6.80 -8.72
CA GLY A 388 -7.85 7.96 -7.85
C GLY A 388 -7.43 9.28 -8.47
N PHE A 389 -7.71 10.38 -7.77
CA PHE A 389 -7.64 11.75 -8.28
C PHE A 389 -6.27 12.11 -8.87
N SER A 390 -5.18 11.87 -8.12
CA SER A 390 -3.82 12.23 -8.56
C SER A 390 -3.44 11.56 -9.87
N VAL A 391 -3.64 10.24 -9.97
CA VAL A 391 -3.24 9.45 -11.15
C VAL A 391 -4.17 9.74 -12.34
N ALA A 392 -5.48 9.84 -12.10
CA ALA A 392 -6.44 10.16 -13.16
C ALA A 392 -6.16 11.53 -13.79
N ASN A 393 -5.85 12.55 -12.98
CA ASN A 393 -5.46 13.87 -13.49
C ASN A 393 -4.12 13.82 -14.23
N ALA A 394 -3.11 13.09 -13.73
CA ALA A 394 -1.82 12.94 -14.42
C ALA A 394 -1.97 12.28 -15.80
N ILE A 395 -2.84 11.26 -15.92
CA ILE A 395 -3.18 10.65 -17.22
C ILE A 395 -3.86 11.70 -18.13
N GLY A 396 -4.80 12.47 -17.59
CA GLY A 396 -5.44 13.56 -18.34
C GLY A 396 -4.44 14.58 -18.86
N VAL A 397 -3.45 14.97 -18.05
CA VAL A 397 -2.36 15.87 -18.46
C VAL A 397 -1.54 15.26 -19.60
N SER A 398 -1.23 13.96 -19.55
CA SER A 398 -0.40 13.29 -20.57
C SER A 398 -0.99 13.31 -21.98
N VAL A 399 -2.31 13.43 -22.10
CA VAL A 399 -3.03 13.46 -23.38
C VAL A 399 -3.51 14.86 -23.79
N SER A 400 -3.40 15.85 -22.89
CA SER A 400 -3.81 17.24 -23.10
C SER A 400 -2.70 18.04 -23.81
N ARG A 401 -3.07 19.16 -24.45
CA ARG A 401 -2.17 19.89 -25.36
C ARG A 401 -1.95 21.36 -24.99
N ALA A 402 -2.80 21.95 -24.14
CA ALA A 402 -2.73 23.36 -23.81
C ALA A 402 -1.59 23.72 -22.86
N PRO A 403 -1.07 24.97 -22.91
CA PRO A 403 -0.07 25.47 -21.97
C PRO A 403 -0.65 25.74 -20.57
N LEU A 404 -1.96 25.92 -20.44
CA LEU A 404 -2.65 26.06 -19.16
C LEU A 404 -3.47 24.80 -18.87
N LEU A 405 -3.42 24.33 -17.64
CA LEU A 405 -4.15 23.18 -17.13
C LEU A 405 -5.17 23.66 -16.08
N LEU A 406 -6.42 23.24 -16.22
CA LEU A 406 -7.47 23.41 -15.21
C LEU A 406 -7.90 22.01 -14.74
N PHE A 407 -7.60 21.68 -13.50
CA PHE A 407 -8.15 20.52 -12.84
C PHE A 407 -9.51 20.87 -12.29
N GLN A 408 -10.51 20.04 -12.57
CA GLN A 408 -11.89 20.30 -12.18
C GLN A 408 -12.63 19.02 -11.80
N ASN A 409 -13.31 19.03 -10.66
CA ASN A 409 -14.23 17.97 -10.28
C ASN A 409 -15.45 17.93 -11.20
N SER A 410 -16.02 16.74 -11.39
CA SER A 410 -17.19 16.54 -12.25
C SER A 410 -18.47 17.19 -11.72
N ASP A 411 -18.49 17.62 -10.46
CA ASP A 411 -19.61 18.27 -9.77
C ASP A 411 -19.39 19.78 -9.56
N VAL A 412 -18.49 20.40 -10.31
CA VAL A 412 -18.32 21.86 -10.36
C VAL A 412 -19.07 22.45 -11.54
N TRP A 413 -19.85 23.47 -11.27
CA TRP A 413 -20.62 24.25 -12.23
C TRP A 413 -20.12 25.68 -12.31
N ILE A 414 -19.94 26.21 -13.52
CA ILE A 414 -19.48 27.58 -13.79
C ILE A 414 -20.65 28.43 -14.29
N GLU A 415 -21.01 29.47 -13.57
CA GLU A 415 -22.02 30.45 -13.98
C GLU A 415 -21.38 31.61 -14.75
N ASP A 416 -20.17 32.02 -14.31
CA ASP A 416 -19.41 33.08 -14.95
C ASP A 416 -17.96 32.66 -15.20
N GLY A 417 -17.59 32.53 -16.47
CA GLY A 417 -16.24 32.16 -16.91
C GLY A 417 -15.21 33.29 -16.81
N GLN A 418 -15.57 34.52 -16.42
CA GLN A 418 -14.64 35.64 -16.30
C GLN A 418 -13.50 35.32 -15.32
N ALA A 419 -13.81 34.59 -14.22
CA ALA A 419 -12.82 34.16 -13.25
C ALA A 419 -11.69 33.29 -13.87
N LEU A 420 -12.00 32.46 -14.87
CA LEU A 420 -11.00 31.68 -15.61
C LEU A 420 -10.04 32.59 -16.41
N THR A 421 -10.56 33.66 -16.99
CA THR A 421 -9.75 34.63 -17.74
C THR A 421 -8.82 35.39 -16.79
N VAL A 422 -9.30 35.77 -15.59
CA VAL A 422 -8.48 36.40 -14.56
C VAL A 422 -7.37 35.47 -14.11
N ALA A 423 -7.68 34.21 -13.79
CA ALA A 423 -6.70 33.21 -13.37
C ALA A 423 -5.62 32.98 -14.45
N ALA A 424 -6.03 32.87 -15.72
CA ALA A 424 -5.10 32.71 -16.84
C ALA A 424 -4.15 33.89 -16.95
N ALA A 425 -4.66 35.12 -16.82
CA ALA A 425 -3.83 36.35 -16.85
C ALA A 425 -2.85 36.42 -15.67
N ASP A 426 -3.26 35.95 -14.48
CA ASP A 426 -2.42 35.87 -13.29
C ASP A 426 -1.25 34.90 -13.46
N LEU A 427 -1.49 33.75 -14.08
CA LEU A 427 -0.48 32.76 -14.39
C LEU A 427 0.47 33.24 -15.51
N ASP A 428 -0.08 33.80 -16.59
CA ASP A 428 0.70 34.32 -17.70
C ASP A 428 1.67 35.45 -17.26
N GLN A 429 1.26 36.26 -16.27
CA GLN A 429 2.08 37.31 -15.66
C GLN A 429 3.05 36.80 -14.59
N GLY A 430 3.01 35.50 -14.25
CA GLY A 430 3.85 34.92 -13.23
C GLY A 430 3.56 35.42 -11.80
N ARG A 431 2.39 36.01 -11.55
CA ARG A 431 2.00 36.49 -10.22
C ARG A 431 1.82 35.37 -9.22
N PHE A 432 1.33 34.23 -9.69
CA PHE A 432 1.07 33.03 -8.90
C PHE A 432 1.59 31.79 -9.62
N GLY A 433 1.91 30.74 -8.88
CA GLY A 433 2.26 29.43 -9.42
C GLY A 433 1.03 28.57 -9.68
N ILE A 434 0.03 28.71 -8.82
CA ILE A 434 -1.27 28.01 -8.88
C ILE A 434 -2.35 29.03 -8.55
N VAL A 435 -3.49 28.95 -9.23
CA VAL A 435 -4.66 29.79 -8.96
C VAL A 435 -5.88 28.90 -8.75
N GLY A 436 -6.49 28.99 -7.58
CA GLY A 436 -7.78 28.39 -7.27
C GLY A 436 -8.93 29.39 -7.34
N PHE A 437 -10.12 28.92 -7.02
CA PHE A 437 -11.34 29.72 -7.15
C PHE A 437 -12.18 29.58 -5.88
N ARG A 438 -12.86 30.68 -5.49
CA ARG A 438 -13.93 30.61 -4.50
C ARG A 438 -15.02 29.69 -5.03
N LEU A 439 -15.44 28.71 -4.23
CA LEU A 439 -16.52 27.78 -4.57
C LEU A 439 -17.68 27.96 -3.56
N LEU A 440 -18.89 27.97 -4.08
CA LEU A 440 -20.11 28.07 -3.29
C LEU A 440 -20.88 26.75 -3.34
N TYR A 441 -21.64 26.49 -2.31
CA TYR A 441 -22.70 25.47 -2.32
C TYR A 441 -23.92 25.92 -3.13
N GLU A 442 -24.90 25.03 -3.31
CA GLU A 442 -26.17 25.33 -3.99
C GLU A 442 -26.99 26.43 -3.29
N ASP A 443 -26.80 26.62 -1.98
CA ASP A 443 -27.47 27.60 -1.14
C ASP A 443 -26.71 28.91 -0.97
N ASP A 444 -25.75 29.17 -1.82
CA ASP A 444 -24.87 30.35 -1.82
C ASP A 444 -23.92 30.47 -0.61
N THR A 445 -23.80 29.46 0.24
CA THR A 445 -22.81 29.45 1.30
C THR A 445 -21.44 29.04 0.78
N LEU A 446 -20.36 29.40 1.49
CA LEU A 446 -18.99 29.04 1.14
C LEU A 446 -18.77 27.54 1.19
N GLN A 447 -18.28 26.95 0.12
CA GLN A 447 -17.69 25.64 0.10
C GLN A 447 -16.15 25.73 0.25
N HIS A 448 -15.53 26.68 -0.48
CA HIS A 448 -14.10 26.93 -0.46
C HIS A 448 -13.79 28.40 -0.66
N ASP A 449 -12.92 28.94 0.20
CA ASP A 449 -12.35 30.30 0.08
C ASP A 449 -10.87 30.32 0.48
N GLY A 450 -10.12 29.34 -0.02
CA GLY A 450 -8.76 29.03 0.38
C GLY A 450 -8.69 27.95 1.45
N MET A 451 -7.51 27.36 1.64
CA MET A 451 -7.22 26.41 2.70
C MET A 451 -6.18 26.98 3.67
N VAL A 452 -6.29 26.59 4.92
CA VAL A 452 -5.28 26.81 5.96
C VAL A 452 -4.80 25.48 6.51
N LEU A 453 -3.52 25.41 6.86
CA LEU A 453 -2.91 24.20 7.41
C LEU A 453 -2.82 24.37 8.94
N ARG A 454 -3.59 23.58 9.70
CA ARG A 454 -3.65 23.66 11.15
C ARG A 454 -3.49 22.29 11.79
N ARG A 455 -2.92 22.25 13.00
CA ARG A 455 -2.84 21.02 13.79
C ARG A 455 -4.24 20.59 14.25
N GLY A 456 -4.62 19.34 13.92
CA GLY A 456 -5.89 18.75 14.26
C GLY A 456 -5.77 17.68 15.34
N ARG A 457 -6.42 17.87 16.49
CA ARG A 457 -6.41 16.85 17.57
C ARG A 457 -7.03 15.52 17.12
N HIS A 458 -7.99 15.56 16.22
CA HIS A 458 -8.66 14.38 15.66
C HIS A 458 -7.74 13.54 14.74
N VAL A 459 -6.60 14.08 14.33
CA VAL A 459 -5.57 13.41 13.53
C VAL A 459 -4.22 13.36 14.26
N HIS A 460 -4.21 13.14 15.55
CA HIS A 460 -3.01 13.04 16.39
C HIS A 460 -2.07 14.25 16.30
N ASP A 461 -2.62 15.46 16.33
CA ASP A 461 -1.91 16.74 16.22
C ASP A 461 -1.07 16.90 14.93
N LEU A 462 -1.35 16.11 13.90
CA LEU A 462 -0.84 16.33 12.56
C LEU A 462 -1.47 17.58 11.94
N PHE A 463 -0.78 18.19 10.97
CA PHE A 463 -1.36 19.27 10.18
C PHE A 463 -2.43 18.74 9.22
N ALA A 464 -3.61 19.32 9.29
CA ALA A 464 -4.74 19.06 8.40
C ALA A 464 -5.04 20.30 7.57
N ALA A 465 -5.52 20.09 6.34
CA ALA A 465 -6.02 21.16 5.50
C ALA A 465 -7.49 21.45 5.87
N GLU A 466 -7.76 22.68 6.26
CA GLU A 466 -9.09 23.15 6.66
C GLU A 466 -9.60 24.23 5.71
N HIS A 467 -10.90 24.28 5.50
CA HIS A 467 -11.59 25.29 4.69
C HIS A 467 -12.26 26.32 5.61
N PRO A 468 -11.63 27.48 5.88
CA PRO A 468 -12.20 28.52 6.72
C PRO A 468 -13.52 29.04 6.16
N GLY A 469 -14.46 29.29 7.03
CA GLY A 469 -15.77 29.86 6.66
C GLY A 469 -16.73 28.91 5.93
N LYS A 470 -16.37 27.62 5.78
CA LYS A 470 -17.23 26.62 5.13
C LYS A 470 -18.64 26.58 5.75
N GLY A 471 -19.67 26.69 4.89
CA GLY A 471 -21.08 26.76 5.30
C GLY A 471 -21.55 28.14 5.79
N LEU A 472 -20.68 29.15 5.79
CA LEU A 472 -21.05 30.52 6.11
C LEU A 472 -21.32 31.34 4.82
N PRO A 473 -22.09 32.42 4.89
CA PRO A 473 -22.20 33.35 3.75
C PRO A 473 -20.84 33.91 3.33
N PRO A 474 -20.56 34.05 2.03
CA PRO A 474 -19.32 34.65 1.56
C PRO A 474 -19.22 36.11 1.97
N VAL A 475 -18.03 36.54 2.38
CA VAL A 475 -17.75 37.94 2.59
C VAL A 475 -17.77 38.63 1.22
N PRO A 476 -18.55 39.71 1.04
CA PRO A 476 -18.54 40.50 -0.18
C PRO A 476 -17.12 41.00 -0.50
N VAL A 477 -16.76 40.96 -1.77
CA VAL A 477 -15.48 41.49 -2.24
C VAL A 477 -15.64 43.01 -2.46
N ASP A 478 -14.78 43.79 -1.83
CA ASP A 478 -14.74 45.23 -2.09
C ASP A 478 -14.32 45.45 -3.56
N PRO A 479 -15.03 46.29 -4.34
CA PRO A 479 -14.67 46.60 -5.72
C PRO A 479 -13.24 47.16 -5.89
N ASP A 480 -12.71 47.79 -4.85
CA ASP A 480 -11.36 48.38 -4.86
C ASP A 480 -10.25 47.34 -4.49
N GLU A 481 -10.63 46.16 -4.03
CA GLU A 481 -9.69 45.07 -3.75
C GLU A 481 -9.40 44.23 -4.99
N PRO A 482 -8.17 43.65 -5.10
CA PRO A 482 -7.85 42.73 -6.18
C PRO A 482 -8.76 41.49 -6.14
N MET A 483 -9.25 41.09 -7.32
CA MET A 483 -10.08 39.90 -7.45
C MET A 483 -9.34 38.62 -7.01
N THR A 484 -8.00 38.58 -7.20
CA THR A 484 -7.14 37.46 -6.78
C THR A 484 -6.32 37.88 -5.58
N ILE A 485 -6.41 37.08 -4.50
CA ILE A 485 -5.61 37.25 -3.28
C ILE A 485 -4.65 36.07 -3.09
N ALA A 486 -3.56 36.31 -2.35
CA ALA A 486 -2.66 35.23 -1.94
C ALA A 486 -3.29 34.43 -0.78
N VAL A 487 -3.19 33.09 -0.87
CA VAL A 487 -3.68 32.15 0.15
C VAL A 487 -2.64 31.04 0.37
N PRO A 488 -2.67 30.34 1.51
CA PRO A 488 -1.69 29.24 1.75
C PRO A 488 -1.86 28.06 0.79
N ALA A 489 -3.09 27.68 0.44
CA ALA A 489 -3.39 26.60 -0.48
C ALA A 489 -4.83 26.71 -1.02
N VAL A 490 -5.11 25.98 -2.10
CA VAL A 490 -6.43 25.89 -2.76
C VAL A 490 -6.77 24.43 -3.05
N THR A 491 -8.08 24.13 -3.15
CA THR A 491 -8.58 22.78 -3.40
C THR A 491 -8.38 22.33 -4.84
N GLY A 492 -8.08 21.06 -5.02
CA GLY A 492 -8.05 20.39 -6.33
C GLY A 492 -9.41 20.26 -7.01
N ALA A 493 -10.52 20.57 -6.29
CA ALA A 493 -11.85 20.59 -6.89
C ALA A 493 -11.94 21.56 -8.07
N MET A 494 -11.20 22.68 -8.02
CA MET A 494 -11.01 23.60 -9.14
C MET A 494 -9.72 24.40 -8.97
N MET A 495 -8.70 24.10 -9.80
CA MET A 495 -7.36 24.70 -9.69
C MET A 495 -6.73 24.82 -11.07
N MET A 496 -6.15 25.99 -11.37
CA MET A 496 -5.45 26.29 -12.63
C MET A 496 -3.96 26.45 -12.38
N ILE A 497 -3.14 25.91 -13.31
CA ILE A 497 -1.68 25.97 -13.26
C ILE A 497 -1.10 26.00 -14.68
N ALA A 498 0.03 26.66 -14.89
CA ALA A 498 0.78 26.53 -16.12
C ALA A 498 1.41 25.13 -16.24
N ARG A 499 1.35 24.51 -17.44
CA ARG A 499 1.86 23.17 -17.68
C ARG A 499 3.33 23.01 -17.31
N ASP A 500 4.17 23.95 -17.72
CA ASP A 500 5.60 23.94 -17.43
C ASP A 500 5.88 23.95 -15.92
N TRP A 501 5.06 24.70 -15.17
CA TRP A 501 5.17 24.72 -13.71
C TRP A 501 4.67 23.43 -13.06
N TYR A 502 3.56 22.87 -13.55
CA TYR A 502 3.06 21.57 -13.11
C TYR A 502 4.11 20.46 -13.31
N GLU A 503 4.76 20.44 -14.49
CA GLU A 503 5.81 19.48 -14.82
C GLU A 503 7.07 19.71 -13.97
N THR A 504 7.47 20.97 -13.74
CA THR A 504 8.59 21.34 -12.85
C THR A 504 8.38 20.85 -11.43
N LEU A 505 7.13 20.93 -10.94
CA LEU A 505 6.76 20.42 -9.62
C LEU A 505 6.66 18.88 -9.57
N GLY A 506 6.72 18.18 -10.70
CA GLY A 506 6.53 16.73 -10.80
C GLY A 506 5.06 16.28 -10.76
N GLY A 507 4.11 17.21 -10.97
CA GLY A 507 2.68 16.94 -11.01
C GLY A 507 2.07 16.55 -9.65
N PHE A 508 0.86 15.99 -9.67
CA PHE A 508 0.26 15.41 -8.46
C PHE A 508 1.03 14.17 -8.03
N ASP A 509 1.27 14.04 -6.72
CA ASP A 509 1.95 12.85 -6.17
C ASP A 509 1.00 11.62 -6.20
N PRO A 510 1.33 10.56 -6.96
CA PRO A 510 0.50 9.36 -7.08
C PRO A 510 0.40 8.54 -5.77
N GLY A 511 1.21 8.86 -4.79
CA GLY A 511 1.18 8.19 -3.48
C GLY A 511 -0.01 8.58 -2.61
N TYR A 512 -0.74 9.65 -2.93
CA TYR A 512 -2.02 9.95 -2.29
C TYR A 512 -3.09 8.99 -2.79
N VAL A 513 -3.78 8.34 -1.85
CA VAL A 513 -4.78 7.30 -2.17
C VAL A 513 -6.12 7.96 -2.45
N ARG A 514 -6.72 7.68 -3.59
CA ARG A 514 -8.03 8.18 -4.07
C ARG A 514 -8.12 9.72 -4.19
N GLY A 515 -7.91 10.45 -3.13
CA GLY A 515 -8.00 11.90 -3.03
C GLY A 515 -7.81 12.36 -1.58
N ASP A 516 -7.74 13.65 -1.36
CA ASP A 516 -7.38 14.38 -0.15
C ASP A 516 -5.86 14.59 0.03
N PHE A 517 -5.45 15.82 0.30
CA PHE A 517 -4.08 16.31 0.53
C PHE A 517 -3.14 16.41 -0.69
N GLU A 518 -3.45 15.81 -1.83
CA GLU A 518 -2.62 15.95 -3.04
C GLU A 518 -2.59 17.38 -3.58
N ASP A 519 -3.69 18.11 -3.40
CA ASP A 519 -3.83 19.51 -3.75
C ASP A 519 -3.04 20.43 -2.80
N ALA A 520 -3.15 20.20 -1.50
CA ALA A 520 -2.34 20.89 -0.51
C ALA A 520 -0.84 20.64 -0.71
N ASP A 521 -0.46 19.39 -1.02
CA ASP A 521 0.93 19.03 -1.32
C ASP A 521 1.47 19.74 -2.57
N LEU A 522 0.67 19.81 -3.64
CA LEU A 522 1.05 20.54 -4.85
C LEU A 522 1.21 22.05 -4.58
N CYS A 523 0.30 22.63 -3.78
CA CYS A 523 0.40 24.02 -3.33
C CYS A 523 1.68 24.25 -2.51
N MET A 524 2.00 23.39 -1.55
CA MET A 524 3.22 23.51 -0.75
C MET A 524 4.48 23.41 -1.61
N ARG A 525 4.50 22.50 -2.60
CA ARG A 525 5.62 22.42 -3.55
C ARG A 525 5.77 23.69 -4.39
N SER A 526 4.67 24.30 -4.80
CA SER A 526 4.70 25.57 -5.53
C SER A 526 5.27 26.70 -4.68
N VAL A 527 4.84 26.81 -3.41
CA VAL A 527 5.36 27.82 -2.47
C VAL A 527 6.85 27.59 -2.19
N ALA A 528 7.27 26.35 -1.93
CA ALA A 528 8.68 25.98 -1.74
C ALA A 528 9.53 26.28 -3.00
N GLY A 529 8.94 26.17 -4.20
CA GLY A 529 9.54 26.56 -5.47
C GLY A 529 9.53 28.07 -5.75
N GLY A 530 9.08 28.90 -4.79
CA GLY A 530 9.10 30.36 -4.86
C GLY A 530 7.92 31.00 -5.59
N ARG A 531 6.85 30.24 -5.93
CA ARG A 531 5.65 30.80 -6.56
C ARG A 531 4.45 30.69 -5.61
N PRO A 532 3.83 31.84 -5.21
CA PRO A 532 2.68 31.85 -4.30
C PRO A 532 1.43 31.27 -4.93
N ILE A 533 0.42 31.03 -4.09
CA ILE A 533 -0.89 30.50 -4.47
C ILE A 533 -1.89 31.64 -4.50
N GLY A 534 -2.64 31.77 -5.60
CA GLY A 534 -3.73 32.74 -5.76
C GLY A 534 -5.10 32.12 -5.55
N LEU A 535 -6.05 32.93 -5.11
CA LEU A 535 -7.48 32.58 -5.04
C LEU A 535 -8.29 33.69 -5.72
N VAL A 536 -9.02 33.34 -6.78
CA VAL A 536 -9.98 34.26 -7.41
C VAL A 536 -11.28 34.25 -6.61
N ARG A 537 -11.65 35.43 -6.07
CA ARG A 537 -12.85 35.60 -5.22
C ARG A 537 -14.11 35.94 -6.03
N SER A 538 -14.42 35.14 -7.06
CA SER A 538 -15.68 35.26 -7.82
C SER A 538 -16.80 34.48 -7.16
N GLY A 539 -18.05 34.94 -7.28
CA GLY A 539 -19.25 34.21 -6.84
C GLY A 539 -19.84 33.27 -7.89
N GLY A 540 -19.21 33.16 -9.08
CA GLY A 540 -19.79 32.46 -10.22
C GLY A 540 -19.38 30.99 -10.36
N MET A 541 -18.98 30.32 -9.28
CA MET A 541 -18.58 28.90 -9.31
C MET A 541 -19.18 28.12 -8.17
N ARG A 542 -19.89 27.03 -8.49
CA ARG A 542 -20.57 26.16 -7.53
C ARG A 542 -19.99 24.77 -7.53
N HIS A 543 -19.82 24.19 -6.33
CA HIS A 543 -19.36 22.83 -6.13
C HIS A 543 -20.43 22.05 -5.35
N LEU A 544 -21.09 21.11 -6.02
CA LEU A 544 -22.19 20.31 -5.48
C LEU A 544 -21.75 19.26 -4.46
N GLU A 545 -20.62 19.41 -3.86
CA GLU A 545 -19.79 18.57 -2.99
C GLU A 545 -20.41 17.20 -2.58
N ARG A 546 -19.56 16.19 -2.50
CA ARG A 546 -19.87 14.82 -2.02
C ARG A 546 -20.82 14.01 -2.90
N GLN A 547 -21.11 14.46 -4.11
CA GLN A 547 -21.97 13.69 -5.00
C GLN A 547 -21.39 12.30 -5.36
N SER A 548 -20.06 12.16 -5.44
CA SER A 548 -19.36 10.91 -5.72
C SER A 548 -18.95 10.12 -4.48
N LEU A 549 -18.79 10.77 -3.32
CA LEU A 549 -18.21 10.16 -2.12
C LEU A 549 -19.19 9.30 -1.29
N VAL A 550 -20.49 9.61 -1.32
CA VAL A 550 -21.53 8.84 -0.60
C VAL A 550 -21.66 7.40 -1.13
N LEU A 551 -21.22 7.13 -2.37
CA LEU A 551 -21.35 5.83 -3.04
C LEU A 551 -20.09 4.94 -2.94
N SER A 552 -18.98 5.44 -2.40
CA SER A 552 -17.66 4.79 -2.51
C SER A 552 -17.18 4.02 -1.28
N GLY A 553 -18.07 3.62 -0.35
CA GLY A 553 -17.69 2.68 0.70
C GLY A 553 -17.68 3.21 2.13
N GLY A 554 -18.65 4.01 2.51
CA GLY A 554 -18.90 4.37 3.92
C GLY A 554 -17.93 5.44 4.49
N GLU A 555 -18.40 6.08 5.57
CA GLU A 555 -17.68 7.17 6.26
C GLU A 555 -16.36 6.70 6.88
N ALA A 556 -16.31 5.46 7.31
CA ALA A 556 -15.16 4.84 7.93
C ALA A 556 -13.97 4.71 6.97
N LEU A 557 -14.21 4.20 5.76
CA LEU A 557 -13.19 4.07 4.72
C LEU A 557 -12.60 5.42 4.33
N ARG A 558 -13.45 6.42 4.19
CA ARG A 558 -13.04 7.78 3.87
C ARG A 558 -12.11 8.34 4.94
N SER A 559 -12.51 8.25 6.21
CA SER A 559 -11.71 8.77 7.34
C SER A 559 -10.32 8.12 7.40
N ALA A 560 -10.23 6.82 7.15
CA ALA A 560 -8.94 6.13 7.16
C ALA A 560 -8.06 6.52 5.97
N ILE A 561 -8.62 6.70 4.77
CA ILE A 561 -7.86 7.18 3.60
C ILE A 561 -7.38 8.61 3.81
N THR A 562 -8.27 9.51 4.26
CA THR A 562 -7.92 10.89 4.61
C THR A 562 -6.79 10.93 5.64
N TYR A 563 -6.85 10.05 6.66
CA TYR A 563 -5.79 9.96 7.67
C TYR A 563 -4.47 9.44 7.11
N LEU A 564 -4.48 8.43 6.25
CA LEU A 564 -3.27 7.96 5.56
C LEU A 564 -2.62 9.07 4.73
N ASN A 565 -3.42 9.78 3.98
CA ASN A 565 -2.97 10.91 3.17
C ASN A 565 -2.45 12.06 4.05
N CYS A 566 -3.11 12.33 5.18
CA CYS A 566 -2.65 13.27 6.20
C CYS A 566 -1.26 12.89 6.75
N ILE A 567 -1.05 11.61 7.07
CA ILE A 567 0.26 11.12 7.54
C ILE A 567 1.32 11.31 6.45
N ARG A 568 1.01 10.95 5.18
CA ARG A 568 1.92 11.15 4.05
C ARG A 568 2.31 12.62 3.88
N PHE A 569 1.32 13.52 3.92
CA PHE A 569 1.52 14.96 3.85
C PHE A 569 2.43 15.46 4.96
N ASN A 570 2.17 15.09 6.21
CA ASN A 570 2.99 15.48 7.36
C ASN A 570 4.40 14.87 7.33
N THR A 571 4.58 13.66 6.84
CA THR A 571 5.91 13.06 6.66
C THR A 571 6.79 13.93 5.76
N ARG A 572 6.21 14.60 4.76
CA ARG A 572 6.92 15.52 3.85
C ARG A 572 7.10 16.91 4.45
N TRP A 573 6.06 17.48 5.06
CA TRP A 573 5.95 18.92 5.33
C TRP A 573 5.96 19.33 6.79
N GLN A 574 6.00 18.39 7.73
CA GLN A 574 5.89 18.70 9.17
C GLN A 574 6.98 19.67 9.65
N GLN A 575 8.19 19.62 9.10
CA GLN A 575 9.29 20.50 9.50
C GLN A 575 9.05 21.93 9.04
N GLU A 576 8.65 22.13 7.78
CA GLU A 576 8.35 23.43 7.19
C GLU A 576 7.12 24.09 7.81
N LEU A 577 6.11 23.31 8.18
CA LEU A 577 4.90 23.80 8.83
C LEU A 577 5.06 24.08 10.32
N ALA A 578 6.11 23.57 10.95
CA ALA A 578 6.41 23.81 12.36
C ALA A 578 7.36 25.00 12.56
N ALA A 579 8.07 25.44 11.51
CA ALA A 579 8.94 26.63 11.49
C ALA A 579 8.14 27.92 11.34
#